data_cb50d302dbd92376d62136b0ce5bfa91
#
_entry.id   cb50d302dbd92376d62136b0ce5bfa91
#
_cell.length_a   1.000
_cell.length_b   1.000
_cell.length_c   1.000
_cell.angle_alpha   90.00
_cell.angle_beta   90.00
_cell.angle_gamma   90.00
#
_symmetry.space_group_name_H-M   'P 1'
#
loop_
_entity.id
_entity.type
_entity.pdbx_description
1 polymer ?
#
loop_
_entity_poly.entity_id
_entity_poly.type
_entity_poly.pdbx_seq_one_letter_code
_entity_poly.pdbx_strand_id
1 'polypeptide(L)'
;MNKIKNIAIIAHVDHGKTTLVDALLKQAGTFGEHEKVDERIMDSDDLEKERGITIFSKNASFHYDGYKINIVDTPGHADFGGEVQRILKMVDSVLLLVDAFEGVMPQTKYVLKQALEHGLRPIVVVNKIDRPNSDPDAVVDSVFDLFVDLGANDVQLDFPVVYASAKNGYAKLELEDEDKDMKPLYDEIMKHVDDPEGDVNEPLQMLITNTEYDEYVGKLGTGRIYNGKIEKNQEVTLIKRNGELVNGKITRIYGYDGLKKVEMEEAFAGDIVTIAGIEKIDIGETVASKENPKPLPLIDIDEPTLAMTFVVNDSPFAGQDGKFVTSRNILERLQKEVNHNVSMRLEMTDSPDAFIVKGRGELQLSILLENMRREGYEVAVSKPEVIFKEKNGQKMEPIELAIIDVADEFVGVVIEKLGLRKGEMVNMNQGSDGYTRLEFKVPSRGLIGFRNEFLTETRGTGILNHSFYEYEPFKGEVTGRRRGVLIAMEPGTSLGYSLNNLQPRGILFIGPGVEVYEGMIVGEHSRENDLVVNVCKGKKLTNMRAAGSDDAVKLAPPKEFTLELALEYIENDELVEITPNFIRLRKKYLNANERKKQENKN
;
A
#
# COMPACT_ATOMS: atom_id res chain seq x y z
N MET A 1 17.54 7.78 34.24
CA MET A 1 16.53 7.24 33.30
C MET A 1 16.59 8.12 32.07
N ASN A 2 16.80 7.56 30.90
CA ASN A 2 16.63 8.33 29.68
C ASN A 2 15.17 8.69 29.54
N LYS A 3 14.91 9.97 29.44
CA LYS A 3 13.56 10.49 29.23
C LYS A 3 13.19 10.29 27.76
N ILE A 4 12.41 9.27 27.46
CA ILE A 4 12.02 8.87 26.09
C ILE A 4 10.50 8.80 26.02
N LYS A 5 9.93 9.16 24.88
CA LYS A 5 8.54 8.93 24.50
C LYS A 5 8.53 8.34 23.09
N ASN A 6 7.73 7.31 22.86
CA ASN A 6 7.60 6.68 21.55
C ASN A 6 6.17 6.82 21.07
N ILE A 7 5.96 7.46 19.95
CA ILE A 7 4.65 7.70 19.35
C ILE A 7 4.61 7.24 17.90
N ALA A 8 3.48 6.69 17.48
CA ALA A 8 3.17 6.48 16.07
C ALA A 8 2.12 7.47 15.61
N ILE A 9 2.13 7.84 14.34
CA ILE A 9 1.12 8.71 13.76
C ILE A 9 0.23 7.91 12.83
N ILE A 10 -1.05 7.86 13.17
CA ILE A 10 -2.11 7.20 12.40
C ILE A 10 -2.94 8.27 11.71
N ALA A 11 -3.10 8.16 10.40
CA ALA A 11 -3.93 9.06 9.63
C ALA A 11 -4.48 8.36 8.39
N HIS A 12 -5.62 8.84 7.90
CA HIS A 12 -6.05 8.54 6.54
C HIS A 12 -5.17 9.28 5.53
N VAL A 13 -5.15 8.81 4.30
CA VAL A 13 -4.50 9.49 3.18
C VAL A 13 -5.02 10.94 3.09
N ASP A 14 -4.15 11.87 2.82
CA ASP A 14 -4.44 13.32 2.73
C ASP A 14 -4.92 14.02 4.02
N HIS A 15 -5.05 13.37 5.17
CA HIS A 15 -5.37 14.05 6.44
C HIS A 15 -4.24 14.96 6.95
N GLY A 16 -3.07 14.95 6.31
CA GLY A 16 -1.97 15.87 6.60
C GLY A 16 -0.90 15.31 7.55
N LYS A 17 -0.74 13.98 7.59
CA LYS A 17 0.25 13.29 8.42
C LYS A 17 1.67 13.82 8.21
N THR A 18 2.18 13.79 6.99
CA THR A 18 3.53 14.27 6.65
C THR A 18 3.71 15.74 7.00
N THR A 19 2.69 16.57 6.73
CA THR A 19 2.72 18.00 7.07
C THR A 19 2.79 18.24 8.58
N LEU A 20 2.09 17.41 9.39
CA LEU A 20 2.15 17.51 10.84
C LEU A 20 3.54 17.15 11.37
N VAL A 21 4.13 16.05 10.88
CA VAL A 21 5.49 15.64 11.27
C VAL A 21 6.51 16.70 10.89
N ASP A 22 6.41 17.26 9.70
CA ASP A 22 7.28 18.35 9.24
C ASP A 22 7.16 19.58 10.17
N ALA A 23 5.94 19.94 10.56
CA ALA A 23 5.71 21.06 11.48
C ALA A 23 6.32 20.80 12.86
N LEU A 24 6.14 19.58 13.40
CA LEU A 24 6.73 19.17 14.69
C LEU A 24 8.27 19.20 14.63
N LEU A 25 8.89 18.58 13.62
CA LEU A 25 10.34 18.56 13.51
C LEU A 25 10.96 19.95 13.32
N LYS A 26 10.30 20.83 12.55
CA LYS A 26 10.75 22.22 12.32
C LYS A 26 10.71 23.04 13.60
N GLN A 27 9.62 22.99 14.35
CA GLN A 27 9.45 23.81 15.56
C GLN A 27 10.21 23.26 16.78
N ALA A 28 10.52 21.96 16.81
CA ALA A 28 11.42 21.39 17.81
C ALA A 28 12.90 21.79 17.62
N GLY A 29 13.23 22.58 16.58
CA GLY A 29 14.61 23.06 16.34
C GLY A 29 15.55 22.01 15.80
N THR A 30 15.04 20.96 15.19
CA THR A 30 15.82 19.83 14.68
C THR A 30 16.61 20.19 13.41
N PHE A 31 16.25 21.27 12.72
CA PHE A 31 16.91 21.76 11.52
C PHE A 31 17.72 23.05 11.80
N GLY A 32 18.92 23.15 11.24
CA GLY A 32 19.73 24.36 11.33
C GLY A 32 19.06 25.55 10.60
N GLU A 33 19.27 26.79 11.09
CA GLU A 33 18.68 28.03 10.57
C GLU A 33 18.88 28.29 9.06
N HIS A 34 19.78 27.54 8.40
CA HIS A 34 20.13 27.67 6.98
C HIS A 34 19.88 26.41 6.14
N GLU A 35 19.32 25.38 6.72
CA GLU A 35 19.00 24.16 5.99
C GLU A 35 17.71 24.40 5.18
N LYS A 36 17.80 24.39 3.85
CA LYS A 36 16.63 24.40 2.98
C LYS A 36 15.94 23.06 3.13
N VAL A 37 14.83 23.08 3.83
CA VAL A 37 14.00 21.91 4.07
C VAL A 37 12.98 21.83 2.96
N ASP A 38 13.05 20.80 2.12
CA ASP A 38 12.03 20.53 1.12
C ASP A 38 10.67 20.25 1.80
N GLU A 39 9.58 20.62 1.16
CA GLU A 39 8.26 20.22 1.63
C GLU A 39 8.12 18.68 1.52
N ARG A 40 7.50 18.04 2.54
CA ARG A 40 7.33 16.58 2.66
C ARG A 40 8.64 15.81 2.89
N ILE A 41 9.36 16.20 3.92
CA ILE A 41 10.67 15.61 4.27
C ILE A 41 10.58 14.10 4.54
N MET A 42 9.45 13.62 5.09
CA MET A 42 9.23 12.21 5.38
C MET A 42 8.96 11.38 4.10
N ASP A 43 8.38 11.97 3.06
CA ASP A 43 8.10 11.27 1.80
C ASP A 43 9.35 11.34 0.89
N SER A 44 10.35 10.52 1.16
CA SER A 44 11.61 10.53 0.39
C SER A 44 11.56 9.68 -0.89
N ASP A 45 10.60 8.76 -0.99
CA ASP A 45 10.40 7.91 -2.16
C ASP A 45 9.56 8.64 -3.23
N ASP A 46 9.98 8.54 -4.48
CA ASP A 46 9.27 9.20 -5.59
C ASP A 46 7.85 8.66 -5.79
N LEU A 47 7.63 7.37 -5.51
CA LEU A 47 6.30 6.75 -5.56
C LEU A 47 5.37 7.25 -4.45
N GLU A 48 5.90 7.46 -3.23
CA GLU A 48 5.14 8.05 -2.13
C GLU A 48 4.68 9.48 -2.49
N LYS A 49 5.59 10.27 -3.07
CA LYS A 49 5.28 11.65 -3.51
C LYS A 49 4.25 11.69 -4.63
N GLU A 50 4.39 10.82 -5.64
CA GLU A 50 3.47 10.73 -6.77
C GLU A 50 2.07 10.27 -6.36
N ARG A 51 1.99 9.32 -5.41
CA ARG A 51 0.72 8.72 -4.98
C ARG A 51 0.10 9.42 -3.77
N GLY A 52 0.86 10.27 -3.08
CA GLY A 52 0.42 10.95 -1.85
C GLY A 52 0.20 10.02 -0.67
N ILE A 53 0.78 8.81 -0.66
CA ILE A 53 0.62 7.81 0.40
C ILE A 53 1.98 7.43 1.00
N THR A 54 2.00 7.14 2.30
CA THR A 54 3.16 6.52 2.94
C THR A 54 3.15 5.02 2.66
N ILE A 55 4.24 4.52 2.07
CA ILE A 55 4.43 3.11 1.72
C ILE A 55 5.31 2.43 2.78
N PHE A 56 6.41 3.07 3.16
CA PHE A 56 7.37 2.55 4.13
C PHE A 56 7.31 3.32 5.44
N SER A 57 7.42 2.59 6.55
CA SER A 57 7.57 3.21 7.86
C SER A 57 8.91 3.93 7.97
N LYS A 58 8.89 5.13 8.51
CA LYS A 58 10.09 5.93 8.77
C LYS A 58 10.16 6.31 10.23
N ASN A 59 11.38 6.37 10.74
CA ASN A 59 11.63 6.80 12.10
C ASN A 59 12.23 8.21 12.08
N ALA A 60 11.74 9.03 12.98
CA ALA A 60 12.29 10.35 13.26
C ALA A 60 12.38 10.56 14.76
N SER A 61 13.15 11.52 15.22
CA SER A 61 13.09 11.94 16.61
C SER A 61 13.38 13.42 16.77
N PHE A 62 12.90 13.99 17.86
CA PHE A 62 13.21 15.34 18.25
C PHE A 62 13.32 15.44 19.78
N HIS A 63 13.85 16.54 20.28
CA HIS A 63 13.97 16.79 21.71
C HIS A 63 13.00 17.88 22.17
N TYR A 64 12.29 17.62 23.24
CA TYR A 64 11.40 18.59 23.87
C TYR A 64 11.41 18.43 25.38
N ASP A 65 11.62 19.51 26.12
CA ASP A 65 11.70 19.56 27.60
C ASP A 65 12.62 18.49 28.23
N GLY A 66 13.75 18.23 27.56
CA GLY A 66 14.73 17.24 28.00
C GLY A 66 14.34 15.77 27.76
N TYR A 67 13.26 15.52 27.03
CA TYR A 67 12.87 14.21 26.53
C TYR A 67 13.27 14.04 25.06
N LYS A 68 13.65 12.83 24.70
CA LYS A 68 13.75 12.38 23.31
C LYS A 68 12.38 11.80 22.90
N ILE A 69 11.74 12.38 21.91
CA ILE A 69 10.47 11.90 21.37
C ILE A 69 10.75 11.22 20.03
N ASN A 70 10.59 9.90 20.00
CA ASN A 70 10.65 9.11 18.78
C ASN A 70 9.29 9.12 18.10
N ILE A 71 9.27 9.45 16.82
CA ILE A 71 8.09 9.37 15.95
C ILE A 71 8.30 8.22 14.97
N VAL A 72 7.32 7.32 14.89
CA VAL A 72 7.26 6.29 13.87
C VAL A 72 6.11 6.61 12.92
N ASP A 73 6.46 6.89 11.67
CA ASP A 73 5.47 7.13 10.63
C ASP A 73 4.82 5.82 10.19
N THR A 74 3.49 5.77 10.13
CA THR A 74 2.75 4.55 9.78
C THR A 74 2.14 4.64 8.38
N PRO A 75 2.23 3.57 7.58
CA PRO A 75 1.42 3.46 6.37
C PRO A 75 -0.07 3.57 6.70
N GLY A 76 -0.80 4.36 5.92
CA GLY A 76 -2.24 4.54 6.11
C GLY A 76 -3.09 3.47 5.43
N HIS A 77 -2.55 2.73 4.47
CA HIS A 77 -3.32 1.78 3.65
C HIS A 77 -3.34 0.38 4.28
N ALA A 78 -4.51 -0.28 4.23
CA ALA A 78 -4.71 -1.61 4.82
C ALA A 78 -3.80 -2.71 4.24
N ASP A 79 -3.33 -2.58 2.99
CA ASP A 79 -2.39 -3.50 2.35
C ASP A 79 -1.06 -3.60 3.11
N PHE A 80 -0.71 -2.56 3.89
CA PHE A 80 0.48 -2.50 4.73
C PHE A 80 0.22 -2.83 6.20
N GLY A 81 -0.90 -3.50 6.50
CA GLY A 81 -1.30 -3.83 7.86
C GLY A 81 -0.24 -4.59 8.68
N GLY A 82 0.56 -5.45 8.05
CA GLY A 82 1.69 -6.12 8.71
C GLY A 82 2.78 -5.16 9.18
N GLU A 83 2.96 -4.02 8.51
CA GLU A 83 3.88 -2.96 8.92
C GLU A 83 3.31 -2.16 10.08
N VAL A 84 2.02 -1.86 10.02
CA VAL A 84 1.30 -1.20 11.12
C VAL A 84 1.41 -2.01 12.42
N GLN A 85 1.15 -3.31 12.38
CA GLN A 85 1.25 -4.19 13.56
C GLN A 85 2.65 -4.19 14.17
N ARG A 86 3.70 -4.14 13.35
CA ARG A 86 5.09 -4.05 13.81
C ARG A 86 5.40 -2.71 14.48
N ILE A 87 4.91 -1.63 13.89
CA ILE A 87 5.10 -0.28 14.41
C ILE A 87 4.43 -0.12 15.76
N LEU A 88 3.19 -0.58 15.91
CA LEU A 88 2.44 -0.50 17.16
C LEU A 88 3.12 -1.25 18.32
N LYS A 89 3.97 -2.24 18.04
CA LYS A 89 4.82 -2.89 19.06
C LYS A 89 5.99 -2.04 19.52
N MET A 90 6.38 -1.00 18.78
CA MET A 90 7.52 -0.15 19.16
C MET A 90 7.12 1.07 19.98
N VAL A 91 5.86 1.45 19.99
CA VAL A 91 5.39 2.73 20.52
C VAL A 91 4.59 2.56 21.80
N ASP A 92 4.46 3.64 22.54
CA ASP A 92 3.75 3.70 23.83
C ASP A 92 2.39 4.41 23.69
N SER A 93 2.19 5.18 22.60
CA SER A 93 0.94 5.85 22.28
C SER A 93 0.86 6.13 20.76
N VAL A 94 -0.30 6.60 20.31
CA VAL A 94 -0.55 6.96 18.92
C VAL A 94 -1.19 8.36 18.84
N LEU A 95 -0.77 9.14 17.83
CA LEU A 95 -1.48 10.34 17.42
C LEU A 95 -2.47 9.96 16.34
N LEU A 96 -3.76 10.03 16.62
CA LEU A 96 -4.83 9.82 15.66
C LEU A 96 -5.16 11.13 14.97
N LEU A 97 -4.74 11.28 13.73
CA LEU A 97 -4.95 12.49 12.94
C LEU A 97 -6.22 12.37 12.10
N VAL A 98 -7.16 13.27 12.29
CA VAL A 98 -8.45 13.30 11.58
C VAL A 98 -8.64 14.68 10.93
N ASP A 99 -9.08 14.72 9.68
CA ASP A 99 -9.40 15.97 8.98
C ASP A 99 -10.71 16.56 9.51
N ALA A 100 -10.69 17.84 9.87
CA ALA A 100 -11.85 18.56 10.44
C ALA A 100 -13.06 18.67 9.49
N PHE A 101 -12.88 18.39 8.19
CA PHE A 101 -13.94 18.40 7.19
C PHE A 101 -14.39 16.98 6.80
N GLU A 102 -13.43 16.07 6.55
CA GLU A 102 -13.71 14.72 6.06
C GLU A 102 -14.13 13.76 7.18
N GLY A 103 -13.72 14.04 8.41
CA GLY A 103 -14.03 13.22 9.58
C GLY A 103 -13.33 11.85 9.56
N VAL A 104 -13.93 10.88 10.24
CA VAL A 104 -13.38 9.54 10.38
C VAL A 104 -13.52 8.75 9.09
N MET A 105 -12.40 8.21 8.60
CA MET A 105 -12.31 7.44 7.36
C MET A 105 -11.97 5.97 7.61
N PRO A 106 -12.32 5.05 6.68
CA PRO A 106 -12.22 3.59 6.88
C PRO A 106 -10.85 3.06 7.23
N GLN A 107 -9.80 3.59 6.62
CA GLN A 107 -8.43 3.16 6.86
C GLN A 107 -7.99 3.45 8.30
N THR A 108 -8.44 4.59 8.84
CA THR A 108 -8.24 4.97 10.24
C THR A 108 -8.84 3.92 11.19
N LYS A 109 -10.02 3.38 10.85
CA LYS A 109 -10.73 2.37 11.66
C LYS A 109 -9.90 1.10 11.89
N TYR A 110 -9.25 0.58 10.84
CA TYR A 110 -8.41 -0.61 10.95
C TYR A 110 -7.20 -0.38 11.86
N VAL A 111 -6.44 0.69 11.62
CA VAL A 111 -5.21 0.97 12.37
C VAL A 111 -5.53 1.33 13.83
N LEU A 112 -6.60 2.10 14.06
CA LEU A 112 -7.07 2.43 15.40
C LEU A 112 -7.49 1.18 16.18
N LYS A 113 -8.24 0.27 15.55
CA LYS A 113 -8.62 -1.02 16.18
C LYS A 113 -7.40 -1.78 16.68
N GLN A 114 -6.36 -1.89 15.84
CA GLN A 114 -5.11 -2.55 16.23
C GLN A 114 -4.42 -1.81 17.40
N ALA A 115 -4.40 -0.49 17.39
CA ALA A 115 -3.82 0.30 18.48
C ALA A 115 -4.57 0.07 19.81
N LEU A 116 -5.91 0.06 19.78
CA LEU A 116 -6.75 -0.18 20.96
C LEU A 116 -6.58 -1.61 21.50
N GLU A 117 -6.51 -2.62 20.63
CA GLU A 117 -6.26 -4.02 20.99
C GLU A 117 -4.87 -4.22 21.64
N HIS A 118 -3.89 -3.40 21.28
CA HIS A 118 -2.56 -3.37 21.92
C HIS A 118 -2.54 -2.57 23.23
N GLY A 119 -3.67 -2.03 23.66
CA GLY A 119 -3.79 -1.26 24.91
C GLY A 119 -3.23 0.17 24.82
N LEU A 120 -2.90 0.65 23.62
CA LEU A 120 -2.38 2.00 23.43
C LEU A 120 -3.48 3.05 23.71
N ARG A 121 -3.05 4.21 24.21
CA ARG A 121 -3.91 5.35 24.51
C ARG A 121 -3.74 6.42 23.45
N PRO A 122 -4.70 6.62 22.53
CA PRO A 122 -4.58 7.59 21.46
C PRO A 122 -4.71 9.03 21.97
N ILE A 123 -3.98 9.96 21.31
CA ILE A 123 -4.23 11.40 21.35
C ILE A 123 -4.88 11.76 20.02
N VAL A 124 -6.07 12.36 20.06
CA VAL A 124 -6.81 12.75 18.86
C VAL A 124 -6.37 14.14 18.41
N VAL A 125 -5.93 14.25 17.15
CA VAL A 125 -5.54 15.54 16.55
C VAL A 125 -6.50 15.83 15.40
N VAL A 126 -7.40 16.81 15.61
CA VAL A 126 -8.32 17.30 14.57
C VAL A 126 -7.59 18.35 13.74
N ASN A 127 -7.17 17.96 12.55
CA ASN A 127 -6.32 18.77 11.67
C ASN A 127 -7.13 19.53 10.62
N LYS A 128 -6.51 20.54 10.02
CA LYS A 128 -7.08 21.39 8.99
C LYS A 128 -8.30 22.20 9.45
N ILE A 129 -8.30 22.63 10.70
CA ILE A 129 -9.36 23.50 11.26
C ILE A 129 -9.46 24.85 10.54
N ASP A 130 -8.45 25.23 9.77
CA ASP A 130 -8.41 26.40 8.91
C ASP A 130 -9.22 26.26 7.61
N ARG A 131 -9.74 25.06 7.30
CA ARG A 131 -10.57 24.85 6.11
C ARG A 131 -11.95 25.49 6.24
N PRO A 132 -12.47 26.14 5.17
CA PRO A 132 -13.86 26.58 5.13
C PRO A 132 -14.80 25.37 5.28
N ASN A 133 -15.85 25.52 6.06
CA ASN A 133 -16.86 24.49 6.33
C ASN A 133 -16.34 23.27 7.13
N SER A 134 -15.21 23.39 7.84
CA SER A 134 -14.81 22.40 8.82
C SER A 134 -15.79 22.42 10.02
N ASP A 135 -16.04 21.23 10.58
CA ASP A 135 -16.85 21.07 11.80
C ASP A 135 -16.07 20.18 12.79
N PRO A 136 -15.10 20.77 13.52
CA PRO A 136 -14.26 20.04 14.45
C PRO A 136 -15.03 19.31 15.56
N ASP A 137 -16.11 19.90 16.07
CA ASP A 137 -16.92 19.31 17.14
C ASP A 137 -17.66 18.06 16.67
N ALA A 138 -18.30 18.11 15.51
CA ALA A 138 -18.94 16.94 14.91
C ALA A 138 -17.93 15.81 14.59
N VAL A 139 -16.68 16.17 14.24
CA VAL A 139 -15.60 15.19 14.02
C VAL A 139 -15.19 14.54 15.34
N VAL A 140 -15.07 15.27 16.45
CA VAL A 140 -14.77 14.70 17.78
C VAL A 140 -15.84 13.72 18.19
N ASP A 141 -17.12 14.06 18.03
CA ASP A 141 -18.25 13.17 18.31
C ASP A 141 -18.17 11.89 17.48
N SER A 142 -17.88 11.99 16.17
CA SER A 142 -17.71 10.85 15.29
C SER A 142 -16.52 9.96 15.68
N VAL A 143 -15.44 10.56 16.18
CA VAL A 143 -14.28 9.81 16.69
C VAL A 143 -14.66 9.08 17.98
N PHE A 144 -15.40 9.71 18.88
CA PHE A 144 -15.87 9.07 20.10
C PHE A 144 -16.76 7.85 19.79
N ASP A 145 -17.72 8.01 18.90
CA ASP A 145 -18.58 6.91 18.46
C ASP A 145 -17.76 5.77 17.86
N LEU A 146 -16.73 6.10 17.06
CA LEU A 146 -15.81 5.09 16.52
C LEU A 146 -15.08 4.32 17.61
N PHE A 147 -14.58 4.99 18.66
CA PHE A 147 -13.90 4.32 19.77
C PHE A 147 -14.85 3.35 20.51
N VAL A 148 -16.10 3.77 20.74
CA VAL A 148 -17.13 2.91 21.32
C VAL A 148 -17.39 1.68 20.43
N ASP A 149 -17.56 1.87 19.13
CA ASP A 149 -17.78 0.80 18.14
C ASP A 149 -16.62 -0.21 18.10
N LEU A 150 -15.40 0.26 18.31
CA LEU A 150 -14.19 -0.57 18.32
C LEU A 150 -13.93 -1.24 19.69
N GLY A 151 -14.79 -1.00 20.68
CA GLY A 151 -14.69 -1.61 22.00
C GLY A 151 -13.60 -1.03 22.89
N ALA A 152 -13.31 0.28 22.74
CA ALA A 152 -12.38 0.99 23.62
C ALA A 152 -12.83 0.91 25.07
N ASN A 153 -11.88 0.80 26.00
CA ASN A 153 -12.16 0.84 27.42
C ASN A 153 -12.29 2.29 27.95
N ASP A 154 -12.76 2.45 29.18
CA ASP A 154 -13.01 3.77 29.77
C ASP A 154 -11.78 4.69 29.75
N VAL A 155 -10.57 4.13 29.91
CA VAL A 155 -9.31 4.90 29.87
C VAL A 155 -8.99 5.37 28.44
N GLN A 156 -9.33 4.57 27.44
CA GLN A 156 -9.13 4.90 26.03
C GLN A 156 -10.20 5.87 25.51
N LEU A 157 -11.41 5.84 26.10
CA LEU A 157 -12.49 6.80 25.79
C LEU A 157 -12.23 8.19 26.36
N ASP A 158 -11.38 8.30 27.39
CA ASP A 158 -10.92 9.58 27.95
C ASP A 158 -9.68 10.08 27.19
N PHE A 159 -9.79 10.19 25.88
CA PHE A 159 -8.70 10.64 25.03
C PHE A 159 -8.60 12.18 24.98
N PRO A 160 -7.38 12.75 25.02
CA PRO A 160 -7.18 14.18 24.80
C PRO A 160 -7.42 14.55 23.34
N VAL A 161 -7.99 15.74 23.12
CA VAL A 161 -8.22 16.31 21.79
C VAL A 161 -7.34 17.54 21.61
N VAL A 162 -6.69 17.64 20.46
CA VAL A 162 -5.90 18.79 20.04
C VAL A 162 -6.38 19.23 18.67
N TYR A 163 -6.71 20.50 18.53
CA TYR A 163 -7.09 21.12 17.26
C TYR A 163 -5.86 21.69 16.57
N ALA A 164 -5.65 21.39 15.28
CA ALA A 164 -4.44 21.78 14.59
C ALA A 164 -4.67 22.29 13.17
N SER A 165 -3.79 23.17 12.73
CA SER A 165 -3.52 23.44 11.33
C SER A 165 -2.04 23.15 11.06
N ALA A 166 -1.74 21.92 10.68
CA ALA A 166 -0.36 21.48 10.41
C ALA A 166 0.30 22.33 9.31
N LYS A 167 -0.46 22.74 8.30
CA LYS A 167 0.01 23.59 7.20
C LYS A 167 0.45 24.97 7.69
N ASN A 168 -0.30 25.56 8.63
CA ASN A 168 -0.01 26.87 9.19
C ASN A 168 0.90 26.79 10.43
N GLY A 169 1.18 25.57 10.93
CA GLY A 169 2.15 25.31 11.99
C GLY A 169 1.67 25.69 13.40
N TYR A 170 0.38 25.54 13.71
CA TYR A 170 -0.15 25.77 15.04
C TYR A 170 -1.08 24.66 15.53
N ALA A 171 -1.19 24.55 16.84
CA ALA A 171 -2.12 23.65 17.54
C ALA A 171 -2.78 24.40 18.72
N LYS A 172 -3.96 23.91 19.15
CA LYS A 172 -4.79 24.51 20.19
C LYS A 172 -5.45 23.41 21.04
N LEU A 173 -5.76 23.72 22.28
CA LEU A 173 -6.60 22.87 23.13
C LEU A 173 -8.09 23.25 23.01
N GLU A 174 -8.38 24.54 22.86
CA GLU A 174 -9.71 25.08 22.61
C GLU A 174 -9.72 25.85 21.27
N LEU A 175 -10.84 25.83 20.56
CA LEU A 175 -10.93 26.46 19.21
C LEU A 175 -10.72 27.98 19.26
N GLU A 176 -11.05 28.62 20.39
CA GLU A 176 -10.91 30.05 20.64
C GLU A 176 -9.48 30.49 20.98
N ASP A 177 -8.57 29.54 21.26
CA ASP A 177 -7.17 29.85 21.56
C ASP A 177 -6.48 30.54 20.40
N GLU A 178 -5.41 31.29 20.69
CA GLU A 178 -4.63 31.99 19.65
C GLU A 178 -3.82 31.04 18.79
N ASP A 179 -3.73 31.36 17.49
CA ASP A 179 -2.90 30.65 16.50
C ASP A 179 -1.42 30.98 16.72
N LYS A 180 -0.65 30.16 17.42
CA LYS A 180 0.75 30.44 17.76
C LYS A 180 1.74 29.45 17.19
N ASP A 181 1.79 28.27 17.78
CA ASP A 181 2.78 27.25 17.51
C ASP A 181 2.23 25.84 17.84
N MET A 182 3.07 24.80 17.70
CA MET A 182 2.71 23.41 18.03
C MET A 182 2.87 23.07 19.51
N LYS A 183 3.18 24.04 20.38
CA LYS A 183 3.42 23.78 21.80
C LYS A 183 2.28 23.04 22.50
N PRO A 184 0.98 23.36 22.27
CA PRO A 184 -0.11 22.61 22.88
C PRO A 184 -0.07 21.11 22.58
N LEU A 185 0.30 20.71 21.35
CA LEU A 185 0.44 19.31 21.01
C LEU A 185 1.66 18.66 21.71
N TYR A 186 2.79 19.34 21.80
CA TYR A 186 3.94 18.83 22.56
C TYR A 186 3.58 18.62 24.04
N ASP A 187 2.91 19.58 24.66
CA ASP A 187 2.52 19.51 26.07
C ASP A 187 1.56 18.32 26.31
N GLU A 188 0.60 18.08 25.41
CA GLU A 188 -0.29 16.93 25.50
C GLU A 188 0.44 15.59 25.27
N ILE A 189 1.42 15.52 24.36
CA ILE A 189 2.29 14.35 24.22
C ILE A 189 3.04 14.09 25.53
N MET A 190 3.63 15.12 26.13
CA MET A 190 4.37 14.98 27.39
C MET A 190 3.50 14.50 28.54
N LYS A 191 2.25 14.91 28.58
CA LYS A 191 1.30 14.62 29.66
C LYS A 191 0.65 13.24 29.53
N HIS A 192 0.30 12.82 28.32
CA HIS A 192 -0.54 11.65 28.07
C HIS A 192 0.20 10.41 27.55
N VAL A 193 1.39 10.58 26.97
CA VAL A 193 2.20 9.41 26.55
C VAL A 193 2.97 8.90 27.76
N ASP A 194 2.77 7.63 28.10
CA ASP A 194 3.49 7.00 29.22
C ASP A 194 4.99 6.87 28.90
N ASP A 195 5.81 6.79 29.93
CA ASP A 195 7.23 6.46 29.75
C ASP A 195 7.36 5.00 29.34
N PRO A 196 8.30 4.65 28.45
CA PRO A 196 8.48 3.29 28.00
C PRO A 196 8.70 2.32 29.16
N GLU A 197 7.95 1.23 29.18
CA GLU A 197 8.20 0.13 30.11
C GLU A 197 9.56 -0.51 29.82
N GLY A 198 10.26 -0.96 30.87
CA GLY A 198 11.52 -1.68 30.78
C GLY A 198 12.52 -1.30 31.86
N ASP A 199 13.40 -2.23 32.22
CA ASP A 199 14.47 -2.01 33.21
C ASP A 199 15.84 -2.11 32.53
N VAL A 200 16.62 -1.04 32.66
CA VAL A 200 18.00 -0.95 32.15
C VAL A 200 18.93 -1.97 32.81
N ASN A 201 18.60 -2.43 34.02
CA ASN A 201 19.42 -3.40 34.77
C ASN A 201 19.10 -4.86 34.43
N GLU A 202 17.99 -5.12 33.73
CA GLU A 202 17.64 -6.45 33.27
C GLU A 202 18.49 -6.87 32.05
N PRO A 203 18.59 -8.18 31.75
CA PRO A 203 19.27 -8.66 30.55
C PRO A 203 18.68 -8.06 29.27
N LEU A 204 19.56 -7.74 28.29
CA LEU A 204 19.13 -7.18 27.01
C LEU A 204 18.06 -8.00 26.33
N GLN A 205 16.99 -7.31 25.92
CA GLN A 205 15.97 -7.82 25.01
C GLN A 205 15.58 -6.70 24.03
N MET A 206 15.81 -6.90 22.75
CA MET A 206 15.41 -5.98 21.66
C MET A 206 14.63 -6.75 20.63
N LEU A 207 13.43 -6.29 20.26
CA LEU A 207 12.59 -6.86 19.21
C LEU A 207 12.86 -6.16 17.89
N ILE A 208 13.20 -6.95 16.87
CA ILE A 208 13.44 -6.42 15.52
C ILE A 208 12.11 -6.29 14.78
N THR A 209 11.81 -5.10 14.35
CA THR A 209 10.54 -4.76 13.68
C THR A 209 10.72 -4.36 12.23
N ASN A 210 11.91 -3.91 11.85
CA ASN A 210 12.25 -3.59 10.47
C ASN A 210 13.68 -4.02 10.13
N THR A 211 13.95 -4.31 8.86
CA THR A 211 15.28 -4.62 8.35
C THR A 211 15.56 -3.83 7.08
N GLU A 212 16.78 -3.34 6.96
CA GLU A 212 17.30 -2.64 5.80
C GLU A 212 18.62 -3.27 5.36
N TYR A 213 19.08 -3.00 4.16
CA TYR A 213 20.39 -3.41 3.69
C TYR A 213 21.20 -2.19 3.25
N ASP A 214 22.35 -2.03 3.87
CA ASP A 214 23.30 -0.99 3.52
C ASP A 214 24.51 -1.63 2.81
N GLU A 215 24.96 -1.04 1.71
CA GLU A 215 26.05 -1.60 0.89
C GLU A 215 27.40 -1.69 1.64
N TYR A 216 27.61 -0.85 2.65
CA TYR A 216 28.88 -0.77 3.40
C TYR A 216 28.83 -1.54 4.72
N VAL A 217 27.67 -1.59 5.35
CA VAL A 217 27.51 -2.12 6.72
C VAL A 217 26.80 -3.47 6.72
N GLY A 218 26.16 -3.83 5.61
CA GLY A 218 25.39 -5.05 5.47
C GLY A 218 23.96 -4.93 5.99
N LYS A 219 23.41 -6.02 6.52
CA LYS A 219 22.03 -6.05 7.02
C LYS A 219 21.91 -5.29 8.33
N LEU A 220 20.93 -4.39 8.39
CA LEU A 220 20.58 -3.57 9.54
C LEU A 220 19.25 -4.08 10.12
N GLY A 221 19.13 -4.08 11.44
CA GLY A 221 17.87 -4.36 12.13
C GLY A 221 17.45 -3.19 13.00
N THR A 222 16.24 -2.68 12.78
CA THR A 222 15.63 -1.61 13.58
C THR A 222 14.60 -2.20 14.52
N GLY A 223 14.58 -1.73 15.77
CA GLY A 223 13.62 -2.18 16.75
C GLY A 223 13.71 -1.42 18.07
N ARG A 224 12.82 -1.80 19.01
CA ARG A 224 12.78 -1.25 20.35
C ARG A 224 13.56 -2.12 21.32
N ILE A 225 14.33 -1.49 22.19
CA ILE A 225 14.96 -2.14 23.34
C ILE A 225 13.90 -2.21 24.46
N TYR A 226 13.47 -3.41 24.80
CA TYR A 226 12.48 -3.62 25.88
C TYR A 226 13.13 -3.67 27.24
N ASN A 227 14.30 -4.33 27.37
CA ASN A 227 15.04 -4.41 28.62
C ASN A 227 16.54 -4.28 28.37
N GLY A 228 17.27 -3.88 29.40
CA GLY A 228 18.71 -3.81 29.41
C GLY A 228 19.26 -2.62 28.64
N LYS A 229 20.49 -2.79 28.22
CA LYS A 229 21.22 -1.84 27.38
C LYS A 229 21.97 -2.56 26.26
N ILE A 230 22.27 -1.81 25.24
CA ILE A 230 23.02 -2.25 24.07
C ILE A 230 24.27 -1.39 23.91
N GLU A 231 25.42 -1.97 23.71
CA GLU A 231 26.70 -1.29 23.54
C GLU A 231 27.36 -1.71 22.23
N LYS A 232 28.11 -0.79 21.65
CA LYS A 232 28.94 -1.07 20.47
C LYS A 232 29.98 -2.15 20.77
N ASN A 233 30.15 -3.10 19.85
CA ASN A 233 30.96 -4.28 19.99
C ASN A 233 30.48 -5.34 20.99
N GLN A 234 29.28 -5.22 21.54
CA GLN A 234 28.69 -6.19 22.44
C GLN A 234 28.41 -7.51 21.71
N GLU A 235 28.74 -8.64 22.37
CA GLU A 235 28.31 -9.96 21.94
C GLU A 235 26.88 -10.22 22.41
N VAL A 236 26.05 -10.72 21.51
CA VAL A 236 24.61 -10.95 21.73
C VAL A 236 24.17 -12.29 21.16
N THR A 237 23.00 -12.75 21.55
CA THR A 237 22.34 -13.90 20.97
C THR A 237 21.12 -13.45 20.20
N LEU A 238 21.04 -13.78 18.92
CA LEU A 238 19.85 -13.64 18.10
C LEU A 238 18.97 -14.90 18.32
N ILE A 239 17.75 -14.69 18.76
CA ILE A 239 16.73 -15.74 18.92
C ILE A 239 15.85 -15.69 17.71
N LYS A 240 15.94 -16.71 16.86
CA LYS A 240 15.16 -16.87 15.64
C LYS A 240 13.68 -17.15 15.94
N ARG A 241 12.80 -16.92 14.97
CA ARG A 241 11.36 -17.24 15.09
C ARG A 241 11.08 -18.72 15.42
N ASN A 242 11.94 -19.63 14.96
CA ASN A 242 11.85 -21.07 15.23
C ASN A 242 12.48 -21.48 16.57
N GLY A 243 12.98 -20.51 17.36
CA GLY A 243 13.67 -20.76 18.63
C GLY A 243 15.16 -21.08 18.50
N GLU A 244 15.74 -21.12 17.29
CA GLU A 244 17.16 -21.31 17.07
C GLU A 244 17.95 -20.13 17.65
N LEU A 245 19.08 -20.42 18.31
CA LEU A 245 19.98 -19.42 18.88
C LEU A 245 21.20 -19.22 17.98
N VAL A 246 21.41 -17.98 17.54
CA VAL A 246 22.54 -17.61 16.70
C VAL A 246 23.39 -16.56 17.42
N ASN A 247 24.68 -16.81 17.58
CA ASN A 247 25.59 -15.81 18.16
C ASN A 247 25.82 -14.66 17.17
N GLY A 248 25.79 -13.43 17.68
CA GLY A 248 26.01 -12.21 16.92
C GLY A 248 26.89 -11.23 17.68
N LYS A 249 27.37 -10.24 16.97
CA LYS A 249 28.11 -9.10 17.54
C LYS A 249 27.58 -7.81 16.94
N ILE A 250 27.23 -6.85 17.78
CA ILE A 250 26.79 -5.53 17.35
C ILE A 250 28.02 -4.71 16.99
N THR A 251 28.15 -4.32 15.73
CA THR A 251 29.26 -3.53 15.25
C THR A 251 29.00 -2.04 15.30
N ARG A 252 27.73 -1.64 15.07
CA ARG A 252 27.29 -0.24 15.13
C ARG A 252 25.87 -0.14 15.67
N ILE A 253 25.59 0.99 16.29
CA ILE A 253 24.28 1.37 16.81
C ILE A 253 23.96 2.75 16.23
N TYR A 254 22.77 2.90 15.68
CA TYR A 254 22.27 4.17 15.17
C TYR A 254 20.99 4.55 15.89
N GLY A 255 20.94 5.76 16.40
CA GLY A 255 19.72 6.45 16.80
C GLY A 255 19.25 7.39 15.70
N TYR A 256 18.22 8.17 16.01
CA TYR A 256 17.70 9.19 15.11
C TYR A 256 17.87 10.58 15.75
N ASP A 257 18.19 11.57 14.95
CA ASP A 257 18.15 13.00 15.29
C ASP A 257 17.53 13.72 14.07
N GLY A 258 16.30 14.21 14.22
CA GLY A 258 15.43 14.47 13.08
C GLY A 258 15.20 13.19 12.28
N LEU A 259 15.48 13.24 11.00
CA LEU A 259 15.44 12.10 10.08
C LEU A 259 16.81 11.43 9.89
N LYS A 260 17.87 12.02 10.42
CA LYS A 260 19.23 11.53 10.20
C LYS A 260 19.55 10.40 11.18
N LYS A 261 20.11 9.30 10.64
CA LYS A 261 20.70 8.24 11.47
C LYS A 261 22.02 8.76 12.04
N VAL A 262 22.15 8.75 13.37
CA VAL A 262 23.34 9.18 14.09
C VAL A 262 23.94 8.00 14.82
N GLU A 263 25.25 7.74 14.62
CA GLU A 263 25.97 6.64 15.30
C GLU A 263 26.07 6.94 16.81
N MET A 264 25.78 5.91 17.62
CA MET A 264 25.77 5.96 19.09
C MET A 264 26.72 4.89 19.65
N GLU A 265 27.29 5.13 20.82
CA GLU A 265 28.12 4.13 21.51
C GLU A 265 27.28 3.17 22.35
N GLU A 266 26.16 3.63 22.90
CA GLU A 266 25.23 2.84 23.70
C GLU A 266 23.78 3.33 23.54
N ALA A 267 22.82 2.44 23.82
CA ALA A 267 21.40 2.76 23.92
C ALA A 267 20.73 1.91 25.00
N PHE A 268 19.58 2.34 25.50
CA PHE A 268 18.96 1.81 26.71
C PHE A 268 17.52 1.39 26.47
N ALA A 269 16.97 0.58 27.41
CA ALA A 269 15.57 0.22 27.43
C ALA A 269 14.66 1.43 27.17
N GLY A 270 13.67 1.23 26.31
CA GLY A 270 12.74 2.24 25.85
C GLY A 270 13.11 2.88 24.51
N ASP A 271 14.38 2.86 24.08
CA ASP A 271 14.79 3.52 22.83
C ASP A 271 14.53 2.66 21.59
N ILE A 272 14.29 3.35 20.48
CA ILE A 272 14.17 2.75 19.15
C ILE A 272 15.49 3.01 18.41
N VAL A 273 16.20 1.93 18.10
CA VAL A 273 17.54 2.01 17.47
C VAL A 273 17.67 1.05 16.30
N THR A 274 18.63 1.36 15.44
CA THR A 274 19.06 0.47 14.34
C THR A 274 20.43 -0.10 14.65
N ILE A 275 20.57 -1.42 14.55
CA ILE A 275 21.83 -2.12 14.83
C ILE A 275 22.39 -2.79 13.59
N ALA A 276 23.71 -2.93 13.54
CA ALA A 276 24.45 -3.64 12.51
C ALA A 276 25.37 -4.71 13.09
N GLY A 277 25.79 -5.67 12.26
CA GLY A 277 26.77 -6.69 12.60
C GLY A 277 26.20 -8.10 12.76
N ILE A 278 24.89 -8.27 12.64
CA ILE A 278 24.22 -9.58 12.70
C ILE A 278 23.66 -9.91 11.31
N GLU A 279 24.40 -10.65 10.50
CA GLU A 279 24.05 -10.92 9.09
C GLU A 279 22.71 -11.64 8.92
N LYS A 280 22.36 -12.53 9.84
CA LYS A 280 21.16 -13.36 9.77
C LYS A 280 19.94 -12.76 10.49
N ILE A 281 20.02 -11.49 10.86
CA ILE A 281 18.90 -10.81 11.56
C ILE A 281 17.68 -10.70 10.66
N ASP A 282 16.49 -10.94 11.24
CA ASP A 282 15.23 -10.82 10.50
C ASP A 282 14.13 -10.22 11.38
N ILE A 283 13.04 -9.81 10.74
CA ILE A 283 11.90 -9.18 11.41
C ILE A 283 11.19 -10.18 12.33
N GLY A 284 10.81 -9.74 13.54
CA GLY A 284 10.15 -10.54 14.56
C GLY A 284 11.10 -11.38 15.40
N GLU A 285 12.41 -11.26 15.20
CA GLU A 285 13.42 -11.92 15.99
C GLU A 285 13.84 -11.08 17.19
N THR A 286 14.32 -11.75 18.24
CA THR A 286 14.80 -11.08 19.45
C THR A 286 16.32 -11.07 19.50
N VAL A 287 16.90 -9.88 19.64
CA VAL A 287 18.32 -9.73 20.03
C VAL A 287 18.38 -9.68 21.55
N ALA A 288 19.06 -10.65 22.15
CA ALA A 288 19.08 -10.85 23.58
C ALA A 288 20.50 -10.91 24.15
N SER A 289 20.61 -10.78 25.47
CA SER A 289 21.86 -11.01 26.19
C SER A 289 22.39 -12.41 25.90
N LYS A 290 23.70 -12.51 25.70
CA LYS A 290 24.39 -13.79 25.48
C LYS A 290 24.28 -14.74 26.68
N GLU A 291 24.29 -14.21 27.89
CA GLU A 291 24.33 -14.99 29.14
C GLU A 291 22.96 -15.55 29.52
N ASN A 292 21.88 -14.81 29.23
CA ASN A 292 20.53 -15.19 29.56
C ASN A 292 19.55 -14.80 28.43
N PRO A 293 19.61 -15.52 27.30
CA PRO A 293 18.78 -15.20 26.15
C PRO A 293 17.31 -15.54 26.42
N LYS A 294 16.44 -14.53 26.45
CA LYS A 294 15.00 -14.68 26.61
C LYS A 294 14.29 -14.09 25.38
N PRO A 295 13.41 -14.86 24.71
CA PRO A 295 12.65 -14.35 23.57
C PRO A 295 11.57 -13.36 24.03
N LEU A 296 11.31 -12.37 23.19
CA LEU A 296 10.09 -11.56 23.27
C LEU A 296 8.95 -12.26 22.51
N PRO A 297 7.68 -11.91 22.79
CA PRO A 297 6.55 -12.44 22.05
C PRO A 297 6.70 -12.18 20.55
N LEU A 298 6.40 -13.18 19.74
CA LEU A 298 6.45 -13.07 18.30
C LEU A 298 5.45 -12.02 17.80
N ILE A 299 5.79 -11.38 16.72
CA ILE A 299 4.85 -10.49 16.01
C ILE A 299 3.95 -11.37 15.14
N ASP A 300 2.65 -11.38 15.43
CA ASP A 300 1.67 -11.97 14.52
C ASP A 300 1.54 -11.06 13.30
N ILE A 301 1.83 -11.62 12.14
CA ILE A 301 1.71 -10.92 10.88
C ILE A 301 0.58 -11.58 10.11
N ASP A 302 -0.39 -10.78 9.73
CA ASP A 302 -1.49 -11.25 8.92
C ASP A 302 -1.00 -11.92 7.63
N GLU A 303 -1.62 -13.02 7.28
CA GLU A 303 -1.27 -13.78 6.09
C GLU A 303 -1.68 -13.06 4.80
N PRO A 304 -0.95 -13.29 3.69
CA PRO A 304 -1.34 -12.79 2.38
C PRO A 304 -2.75 -13.24 1.97
N THR A 305 -3.48 -12.35 1.30
CA THR A 305 -4.84 -12.61 0.79
C THR A 305 -4.91 -12.73 -0.72
N LEU A 306 -3.90 -12.19 -1.42
CA LEU A 306 -3.80 -12.21 -2.89
C LEU A 306 -2.52 -12.90 -3.35
N ALA A 307 -2.59 -13.52 -4.52
CA ALA A 307 -1.46 -14.14 -5.22
C ALA A 307 -1.42 -13.64 -6.67
N MET A 308 -0.24 -13.44 -7.20
CA MET A 308 -0.01 -13.07 -8.59
C MET A 308 1.17 -13.86 -9.14
N THR A 309 1.05 -14.36 -10.37
CA THR A 309 2.15 -15.05 -11.04
C THR A 309 2.99 -14.06 -11.83
N PHE A 310 4.28 -14.01 -11.53
CA PHE A 310 5.31 -13.28 -12.25
C PHE A 310 5.97 -14.23 -13.22
N VAL A 311 6.02 -13.87 -14.49
CA VAL A 311 6.57 -14.72 -15.57
C VAL A 311 7.63 -13.93 -16.30
N VAL A 312 8.69 -14.61 -16.75
CA VAL A 312 9.66 -14.02 -17.68
C VAL A 312 8.92 -13.53 -18.92
N ASN A 313 9.20 -12.31 -19.37
CA ASN A 313 8.61 -11.80 -20.60
C ASN A 313 9.10 -12.59 -21.80
N ASP A 314 8.22 -13.33 -22.44
CA ASP A 314 8.45 -14.16 -23.64
C ASP A 314 7.79 -13.57 -24.88
N SER A 315 7.39 -12.28 -24.84
CA SER A 315 6.83 -11.59 -26.00
C SER A 315 7.87 -11.38 -27.11
N PRO A 316 7.46 -11.14 -28.35
CA PRO A 316 8.38 -10.79 -29.45
C PRO A 316 9.20 -9.51 -29.20
N PHE A 317 8.80 -8.69 -28.22
CA PHE A 317 9.50 -7.46 -27.83
C PHE A 317 10.38 -7.62 -26.58
N ALA A 318 10.49 -8.84 -26.04
CA ALA A 318 11.31 -9.11 -24.87
C ALA A 318 12.77 -8.71 -25.08
N GLY A 319 13.36 -8.04 -24.10
CA GLY A 319 14.76 -7.59 -24.13
C GLY A 319 15.03 -6.35 -24.97
N GLN A 320 14.01 -5.70 -25.52
CA GLN A 320 14.21 -4.48 -26.32
C GLN A 320 14.26 -3.20 -25.46
N ASP A 321 13.69 -3.23 -24.27
CA ASP A 321 13.47 -2.06 -23.43
C ASP A 321 14.17 -2.17 -22.07
N GLY A 322 14.08 -3.31 -21.41
CA GLY A 322 14.63 -3.53 -20.07
C GLY A 322 16.05 -4.10 -20.07
N LYS A 323 16.74 -3.91 -18.94
CA LYS A 323 18.08 -4.44 -18.67
C LYS A 323 18.05 -5.84 -18.04
N PHE A 324 17.02 -6.08 -17.19
CA PHE A 324 16.90 -7.28 -16.39
C PHE A 324 15.71 -8.12 -16.89
N VAL A 325 16.00 -9.12 -17.72
CA VAL A 325 14.99 -9.87 -18.48
C VAL A 325 15.03 -11.38 -18.19
N THR A 326 15.99 -11.84 -17.38
CA THR A 326 16.16 -13.27 -17.12
C THR A 326 15.41 -13.72 -15.86
N SER A 327 15.01 -15.00 -15.85
CA SER A 327 14.43 -15.69 -14.71
C SER A 327 15.24 -15.47 -13.42
N ARG A 328 16.57 -15.55 -13.51
CA ARG A 328 17.49 -15.33 -12.39
C ARG A 328 17.39 -13.89 -11.84
N ASN A 329 17.40 -12.88 -12.71
CA ASN A 329 17.30 -11.48 -12.28
C ASN A 329 15.98 -11.24 -11.54
N ILE A 330 14.85 -11.74 -12.10
CA ILE A 330 13.53 -11.61 -11.51
C ILE A 330 13.49 -12.29 -10.14
N LEU A 331 13.99 -13.53 -10.05
CA LEU A 331 14.01 -14.28 -8.80
C LEU A 331 14.82 -13.57 -7.71
N GLU A 332 16.03 -13.12 -8.03
CA GLU A 332 16.90 -12.40 -7.09
C GLU A 332 16.21 -11.12 -6.58
N ARG A 333 15.53 -10.38 -7.46
CA ARG A 333 14.79 -9.17 -7.08
C ARG A 333 13.58 -9.49 -6.19
N LEU A 334 12.79 -10.52 -6.53
CA LEU A 334 11.65 -10.96 -5.74
C LEU A 334 12.08 -11.48 -4.35
N GLN A 335 13.19 -12.22 -4.27
CA GLN A 335 13.76 -12.66 -2.99
C GLN A 335 14.20 -11.47 -2.13
N LYS A 336 14.81 -10.47 -2.75
CA LYS A 336 15.18 -9.23 -2.04
C LYS A 336 13.94 -8.56 -1.46
N GLU A 337 12.85 -8.45 -2.22
CA GLU A 337 11.58 -7.85 -1.74
C GLU A 337 11.01 -8.61 -0.55
N VAL A 338 10.86 -9.92 -0.66
CA VAL A 338 10.29 -10.77 0.40
C VAL A 338 11.13 -10.74 1.69
N ASN A 339 12.45 -10.58 1.56
CA ASN A 339 13.33 -10.43 2.72
C ASN A 339 13.12 -9.11 3.47
N HIS A 340 12.65 -8.07 2.79
CA HIS A 340 12.35 -6.76 3.40
C HIS A 340 10.87 -6.62 3.81
N ASN A 341 10.00 -7.36 3.15
CA ASN A 341 8.55 -7.27 3.36
C ASN A 341 7.98 -8.60 3.85
N VAL A 342 7.81 -8.71 5.17
CA VAL A 342 7.36 -9.96 5.82
C VAL A 342 5.91 -10.32 5.53
N SER A 343 5.11 -9.38 5.03
CA SER A 343 3.73 -9.64 4.60
C SER A 343 3.65 -10.26 3.21
N MET A 344 4.77 -10.36 2.51
CA MET A 344 4.86 -11.02 1.21
C MET A 344 5.45 -12.42 1.32
N ARG A 345 5.08 -13.29 0.39
CA ARG A 345 5.61 -14.65 0.25
C ARG A 345 5.97 -14.90 -1.21
N LEU A 346 7.05 -15.64 -1.42
CA LEU A 346 7.49 -16.08 -2.75
C LEU A 346 7.41 -17.61 -2.81
N GLU A 347 6.71 -18.14 -3.79
CA GLU A 347 6.62 -19.57 -4.05
C GLU A 347 7.14 -19.88 -5.45
N MET A 348 7.89 -20.97 -5.55
CA MET A 348 8.36 -21.48 -6.82
C MET A 348 7.25 -22.27 -7.49
N THR A 349 7.16 -22.20 -8.82
CA THR A 349 6.25 -23.02 -9.61
C THR A 349 7.02 -24.18 -10.24
N ASP A 350 6.30 -25.07 -10.94
CA ASP A 350 6.92 -26.15 -11.74
C ASP A 350 7.72 -25.60 -12.93
N SER A 351 7.46 -24.37 -13.35
CA SER A 351 8.21 -23.67 -14.39
C SER A 351 9.36 -22.85 -13.79
N PRO A 352 10.58 -22.96 -14.28
CA PRO A 352 11.71 -22.14 -13.83
C PRO A 352 11.57 -20.66 -14.18
N ASP A 353 10.63 -20.31 -15.08
CA ASP A 353 10.42 -18.96 -15.59
C ASP A 353 9.16 -18.29 -14.99
N ALA A 354 8.55 -18.92 -13.97
CA ALA A 354 7.36 -18.40 -13.33
C ALA A 354 7.45 -18.49 -11.80
N PHE A 355 7.02 -17.43 -11.11
CA PHE A 355 7.09 -17.28 -9.68
C PHE A 355 5.74 -16.80 -9.15
N ILE A 356 5.26 -17.35 -8.03
CA ILE A 356 4.05 -16.86 -7.38
C ILE A 356 4.47 -15.92 -6.25
N VAL A 357 4.02 -14.68 -6.34
CA VAL A 357 4.19 -13.69 -5.27
C VAL A 357 2.83 -13.50 -4.60
N LYS A 358 2.82 -13.67 -3.27
CA LYS A 358 1.63 -13.49 -2.45
C LYS A 358 1.79 -12.21 -1.64
N GLY A 359 0.72 -11.42 -1.57
CA GLY A 359 0.67 -10.14 -0.84
C GLY A 359 -0.69 -9.92 -0.18
N ARG A 360 -0.82 -8.86 0.60
CA ARG A 360 -2.07 -8.53 1.29
C ARG A 360 -3.10 -7.84 0.41
N GLY A 361 -2.66 -7.07 -0.58
CA GLY A 361 -3.54 -6.32 -1.44
C GLY A 361 -2.95 -6.01 -2.81
N GLU A 362 -3.79 -5.46 -3.69
CA GLU A 362 -3.40 -5.11 -5.06
C GLU A 362 -2.37 -3.98 -5.09
N LEU A 363 -2.49 -3.00 -4.18
CA LEU A 363 -1.58 -1.87 -4.11
C LEU A 363 -0.16 -2.31 -3.78
N GLN A 364 0.00 -3.26 -2.86
CA GLN A 364 1.32 -3.80 -2.49
C GLN A 364 2.00 -4.48 -3.69
N LEU A 365 1.25 -5.29 -4.44
CA LEU A 365 1.77 -5.96 -5.64
C LEU A 365 2.05 -4.99 -6.78
N SER A 366 1.22 -3.96 -6.98
CA SER A 366 1.43 -2.94 -8.01
C SER A 366 2.64 -2.05 -7.70
N ILE A 367 2.90 -1.74 -6.44
CA ILE A 367 4.10 -1.00 -6.01
C ILE A 367 5.37 -1.80 -6.30
N LEU A 368 5.38 -3.10 -5.99
CA LEU A 368 6.50 -3.97 -6.33
C LEU A 368 6.78 -3.96 -7.84
N LEU A 369 5.73 -4.08 -8.67
CA LEU A 369 5.86 -4.06 -10.13
C LEU A 369 6.36 -2.71 -10.64
N GLU A 370 5.85 -1.60 -10.09
CA GLU A 370 6.28 -0.26 -10.48
C GLU A 370 7.75 0.00 -10.10
N ASN A 371 8.19 -0.46 -8.93
CA ASN A 371 9.60 -0.41 -8.54
C ASN A 371 10.46 -1.22 -9.51
N MET A 372 10.07 -2.46 -9.81
CA MET A 372 10.79 -3.30 -10.78
C MET A 372 10.87 -2.63 -12.17
N ARG A 373 9.77 -2.01 -12.62
CA ARG A 373 9.71 -1.28 -13.88
C ARG A 373 10.74 -0.13 -13.91
N ARG A 374 10.80 0.69 -12.85
CA ARG A 374 11.74 1.81 -12.72
C ARG A 374 13.19 1.36 -12.57
N GLU A 375 13.43 0.22 -11.96
CA GLU A 375 14.74 -0.41 -11.85
C GLU A 375 15.25 -1.00 -13.18
N GLY A 376 14.39 -1.10 -14.21
CA GLY A 376 14.73 -1.58 -15.55
C GLY A 376 14.45 -3.06 -15.79
N TYR A 377 13.54 -3.67 -15.04
CA TYR A 377 13.09 -5.04 -15.27
C TYR A 377 12.02 -5.12 -16.36
N GLU A 378 12.02 -6.22 -17.11
CA GLU A 378 10.89 -6.66 -17.92
C GLU A 378 10.28 -7.91 -17.32
N VAL A 379 8.96 -7.91 -17.15
CA VAL A 379 8.20 -9.01 -16.54
C VAL A 379 6.80 -9.06 -17.13
N ALA A 380 6.23 -10.24 -17.24
CA ALA A 380 4.81 -10.42 -17.51
C ALA A 380 4.12 -10.95 -16.25
N VAL A 381 2.90 -10.48 -15.97
CA VAL A 381 2.15 -10.89 -14.77
C VAL A 381 0.73 -11.31 -15.09
N SER A 382 0.23 -12.26 -14.30
CA SER A 382 -1.16 -12.71 -14.36
C SER A 382 -2.09 -11.75 -13.62
N LYS A 383 -3.41 -11.94 -13.82
CA LYS A 383 -4.44 -11.36 -12.96
C LYS A 383 -4.18 -11.73 -11.50
N PRO A 384 -4.36 -10.78 -10.54
CA PRO A 384 -4.36 -11.12 -9.12
C PRO A 384 -5.49 -12.11 -8.79
N GLU A 385 -5.17 -13.13 -8.01
CA GLU A 385 -6.12 -14.13 -7.56
C GLU A 385 -6.19 -14.15 -6.03
N VAL A 386 -7.39 -14.34 -5.46
CA VAL A 386 -7.56 -14.45 -4.01
C VAL A 386 -7.06 -15.80 -3.51
N ILE A 387 -6.46 -15.81 -2.33
CA ILE A 387 -5.98 -17.02 -1.68
C ILE A 387 -7.14 -17.61 -0.88
N PHE A 388 -7.61 -18.79 -1.30
CA PHE A 388 -8.62 -19.53 -0.57
C PHE A 388 -7.97 -20.31 0.58
N LYS A 389 -8.73 -20.43 1.68
CA LYS A 389 -8.37 -21.32 2.82
C LYS A 389 -9.37 -22.46 2.92
N GLU A 390 -8.97 -23.53 3.57
CA GLU A 390 -9.87 -24.62 3.92
C GLU A 390 -10.02 -24.66 5.45
N LYS A 391 -11.24 -24.60 5.93
CA LYS A 391 -11.57 -24.72 7.35
C LYS A 391 -12.69 -25.74 7.53
N ASN A 392 -12.41 -26.81 8.25
CA ASN A 392 -13.37 -27.92 8.49
C ASN A 392 -13.94 -28.53 7.19
N GLY A 393 -13.12 -28.66 6.13
CA GLY A 393 -13.56 -29.18 4.82
C GLY A 393 -14.39 -28.19 3.99
N GLN A 394 -14.50 -26.95 4.42
CA GLN A 394 -15.21 -25.89 3.70
C GLN A 394 -14.22 -24.89 3.10
N LYS A 395 -14.41 -24.57 1.83
CA LYS A 395 -13.64 -23.54 1.12
C LYS A 395 -14.03 -22.16 1.65
N MET A 396 -13.05 -21.40 2.15
CA MET A 396 -13.20 -20.07 2.70
C MET A 396 -12.51 -19.05 1.79
N GLU A 397 -13.09 -17.87 1.66
CA GLU A 397 -12.54 -16.77 0.88
C GLU A 397 -12.39 -15.49 1.73
N PRO A 398 -11.41 -14.63 1.41
CA PRO A 398 -11.25 -13.36 2.11
C PRO A 398 -12.39 -12.42 1.76
N ILE A 399 -12.94 -11.80 2.79
CA ILE A 399 -14.00 -10.78 2.71
C ILE A 399 -13.41 -9.44 3.11
N GLU A 400 -13.80 -8.40 2.42
CA GLU A 400 -13.45 -7.03 2.72
C GLU A 400 -14.68 -6.23 3.17
N LEU A 401 -14.47 -5.33 4.10
CA LEU A 401 -15.44 -4.30 4.45
C LEU A 401 -15.21 -3.11 3.51
N ALA A 402 -16.13 -2.88 2.61
CA ALA A 402 -16.14 -1.74 1.70
C ALA A 402 -17.02 -0.64 2.28
N ILE A 403 -16.48 0.57 2.39
CA ILE A 403 -17.19 1.78 2.80
C ILE A 403 -17.21 2.73 1.62
N ILE A 404 -18.41 3.16 1.25
CA ILE A 404 -18.67 3.85 0.00
C ILE A 404 -19.47 5.09 0.28
N ASP A 405 -18.94 6.26 -0.08
CA ASP A 405 -19.67 7.52 -0.02
C ASP A 405 -20.07 7.94 -1.43
N VAL A 406 -21.36 8.06 -1.68
CA VAL A 406 -21.91 8.42 -2.99
C VAL A 406 -23.06 9.41 -2.87
N ALA A 407 -23.23 10.26 -3.87
CA ALA A 407 -24.43 11.08 -3.98
C ALA A 407 -25.68 10.19 -4.08
N ASP A 408 -26.78 10.64 -3.49
CA ASP A 408 -28.02 9.87 -3.35
C ASP A 408 -28.54 9.30 -4.69
N GLU A 409 -28.28 10.00 -5.81
CA GLU A 409 -28.66 9.54 -7.16
C GLU A 409 -27.97 8.25 -7.61
N PHE A 410 -26.78 7.93 -7.06
CA PHE A 410 -25.99 6.75 -7.43
C PHE A 410 -26.12 5.56 -6.48
N VAL A 411 -26.82 5.72 -5.34
CA VAL A 411 -26.98 4.66 -4.33
C VAL A 411 -27.54 3.37 -4.95
N GLY A 412 -28.58 3.47 -5.76
CA GLY A 412 -29.23 2.30 -6.36
C GLY A 412 -28.29 1.52 -7.28
N VAL A 413 -27.53 2.19 -8.14
CA VAL A 413 -26.61 1.52 -9.07
C VAL A 413 -25.45 0.87 -8.34
N VAL A 414 -24.94 1.48 -7.27
CA VAL A 414 -23.86 0.91 -6.46
C VAL A 414 -24.31 -0.35 -5.75
N ILE A 415 -25.51 -0.34 -5.13
CA ILE A 415 -26.09 -1.51 -4.47
C ILE A 415 -26.27 -2.67 -5.47
N GLU A 416 -26.82 -2.39 -6.66
CA GLU A 416 -26.99 -3.39 -7.71
C GLU A 416 -25.65 -4.02 -8.13
N LYS A 417 -24.64 -3.20 -8.41
CA LYS A 417 -23.32 -3.64 -8.88
C LYS A 417 -22.61 -4.49 -7.84
N LEU A 418 -22.61 -4.08 -6.57
CA LEU A 418 -22.01 -4.85 -5.49
C LEU A 418 -22.79 -6.15 -5.21
N GLY A 419 -24.11 -6.13 -5.31
CA GLY A 419 -24.92 -7.34 -5.19
C GLY A 419 -24.56 -8.40 -6.24
N LEU A 420 -24.34 -8.01 -7.50
CA LEU A 420 -23.86 -8.89 -8.57
C LEU A 420 -22.46 -9.48 -8.26
N ARG A 421 -21.65 -8.77 -7.48
CA ARG A 421 -20.30 -9.16 -7.03
C ARG A 421 -20.31 -9.87 -5.67
N LYS A 422 -21.47 -10.33 -5.20
CA LYS A 422 -21.67 -11.04 -3.94
C LYS A 422 -21.46 -10.18 -2.69
N GLY A 423 -21.56 -8.85 -2.82
CA GLY A 423 -21.54 -7.93 -1.69
C GLY A 423 -22.85 -8.00 -0.90
N GLU A 424 -22.72 -7.98 0.41
CA GLU A 424 -23.81 -7.94 1.38
C GLU A 424 -23.79 -6.59 2.09
N MET A 425 -24.88 -5.83 1.98
CA MET A 425 -24.99 -4.54 2.64
C MET A 425 -25.12 -4.74 4.15
N VAL A 426 -24.25 -4.11 4.91
CA VAL A 426 -24.21 -4.14 6.37
C VAL A 426 -24.96 -2.94 6.95
N ASN A 427 -24.69 -1.75 6.36
CA ASN A 427 -25.23 -0.51 6.87
C ASN A 427 -25.46 0.51 5.74
N MET A 428 -26.37 1.46 5.97
CA MET A 428 -26.64 2.56 5.07
C MET A 428 -27.05 3.78 5.89
N ASN A 429 -26.24 4.84 5.81
CA ASN A 429 -26.47 6.10 6.53
C ASN A 429 -26.60 7.23 5.51
N GLN A 430 -27.77 7.84 5.44
CA GLN A 430 -28.01 9.00 4.60
C GLN A 430 -27.62 10.28 5.33
N GLY A 431 -26.68 11.03 4.73
CA GLY A 431 -26.27 12.35 5.25
C GLY A 431 -27.29 13.44 4.92
N SER A 432 -27.16 14.57 5.58
CA SER A 432 -27.98 15.78 5.32
C SER A 432 -27.47 16.60 4.13
N ASP A 433 -26.30 16.26 3.59
CA ASP A 433 -25.57 16.95 2.52
C ASP A 433 -25.85 16.38 1.10
N GLY A 434 -26.78 15.41 0.97
CA GLY A 434 -27.11 14.75 -0.28
C GLY A 434 -26.15 13.61 -0.65
N TYR A 435 -25.36 13.13 0.31
CA TYR A 435 -24.51 11.94 0.19
C TYR A 435 -25.01 10.83 1.12
N THR A 436 -24.89 9.61 0.66
CA THR A 436 -25.20 8.39 1.43
C THR A 436 -23.94 7.56 1.61
N ARG A 437 -23.67 7.17 2.85
CA ARG A 437 -22.60 6.21 3.20
C ARG A 437 -23.19 4.80 3.21
N LEU A 438 -22.56 3.90 2.45
CA LEU A 438 -22.91 2.49 2.35
C LEU A 438 -21.76 1.65 2.91
N GLU A 439 -22.08 0.62 3.71
CA GLU A 439 -21.12 -0.36 4.19
C GLU A 439 -21.49 -1.75 3.64
N PHE A 440 -20.52 -2.41 3.02
CA PHE A 440 -20.69 -3.72 2.41
C PHE A 440 -19.62 -4.70 2.86
N LYS A 441 -20.01 -5.95 3.13
CA LYS A 441 -19.10 -7.10 3.15
C LYS A 441 -19.02 -7.67 1.75
N VAL A 442 -17.84 -7.60 1.12
CA VAL A 442 -17.66 -8.03 -0.28
C VAL A 442 -16.51 -9.03 -0.35
N PRO A 443 -16.64 -10.17 -1.06
CA PRO A 443 -15.48 -11.00 -1.35
C PRO A 443 -14.37 -10.19 -2.03
N SER A 444 -13.11 -10.30 -1.59
CA SER A 444 -11.99 -9.53 -2.16
C SER A 444 -11.93 -9.64 -3.68
N ARG A 445 -12.19 -10.85 -4.25
CA ARG A 445 -12.29 -11.06 -5.71
C ARG A 445 -13.44 -10.28 -6.37
N GLY A 446 -14.45 -9.88 -5.63
CA GLY A 446 -15.57 -9.06 -6.10
C GLY A 446 -15.18 -7.58 -6.24
N LEU A 447 -14.15 -7.13 -5.54
CA LEU A 447 -13.64 -5.75 -5.63
C LEU A 447 -12.58 -5.60 -6.72
N ILE A 448 -11.95 -6.69 -7.16
CA ILE A 448 -10.98 -6.64 -8.28
C ILE A 448 -11.68 -6.08 -9.53
N GLY A 449 -11.15 -4.99 -10.06
CA GLY A 449 -11.71 -4.28 -11.21
C GLY A 449 -13.00 -3.50 -10.95
N PHE A 450 -13.49 -3.44 -9.71
CA PHE A 450 -14.71 -2.70 -9.39
C PHE A 450 -14.49 -1.19 -9.34
N ARG A 451 -13.32 -0.73 -8.92
CA ARG A 451 -13.03 0.71 -8.74
C ARG A 451 -13.29 1.54 -9.99
N ASN A 452 -12.89 1.05 -11.16
CA ASN A 452 -13.10 1.75 -12.42
C ASN A 452 -14.57 1.79 -12.84
N GLU A 453 -15.28 0.68 -12.67
CA GLU A 453 -16.71 0.61 -12.91
C GLU A 453 -17.45 1.59 -11.99
N PHE A 454 -17.11 1.58 -10.71
CA PHE A 454 -17.64 2.48 -9.68
C PHE A 454 -17.43 3.96 -10.02
N LEU A 455 -16.20 4.36 -10.35
CA LEU A 455 -15.90 5.76 -10.73
C LEU A 455 -16.66 6.18 -12.01
N THR A 456 -16.83 5.28 -12.97
CA THR A 456 -17.60 5.55 -14.18
C THR A 456 -19.09 5.77 -13.86
N GLU A 457 -19.68 4.87 -13.07
CA GLU A 457 -21.09 4.94 -12.69
C GLU A 457 -21.40 6.16 -11.80
N THR A 458 -20.46 6.56 -10.94
CA THR A 458 -20.60 7.72 -10.04
C THR A 458 -20.05 9.01 -10.64
N ARG A 459 -19.73 9.04 -11.94
CA ARG A 459 -19.14 10.20 -12.65
C ARG A 459 -17.89 10.78 -11.96
N GLY A 460 -17.14 9.92 -11.28
CA GLY A 460 -15.91 10.29 -10.56
C GLY A 460 -16.14 10.97 -9.20
N THR A 461 -17.38 11.09 -8.72
CA THR A 461 -17.68 11.76 -7.45
C THR A 461 -17.76 10.80 -6.26
N GLY A 462 -17.88 9.49 -6.50
CA GLY A 462 -17.96 8.49 -5.44
C GLY A 462 -16.60 8.19 -4.82
N ILE A 463 -16.59 7.92 -3.52
CA ILE A 463 -15.42 7.51 -2.75
C ILE A 463 -15.60 6.05 -2.36
N LEU A 464 -14.63 5.19 -2.69
CA LEU A 464 -14.60 3.77 -2.35
C LEU A 464 -13.35 3.46 -1.55
N ASN A 465 -13.54 3.03 -0.32
CA ASN A 465 -12.48 2.51 0.55
C ASN A 465 -12.85 1.09 0.97
N HIS A 466 -11.86 0.22 1.10
CA HIS A 466 -12.07 -1.14 1.56
C HIS A 466 -10.86 -1.64 2.36
N SER A 467 -11.09 -2.62 3.22
CA SER A 467 -10.06 -3.27 4.01
C SER A 467 -10.44 -4.71 4.31
N PHE A 468 -9.45 -5.57 4.47
CA PHE A 468 -9.68 -6.96 4.87
C PHE A 468 -10.47 -7.02 6.18
N TYR A 469 -11.51 -7.84 6.21
CA TYR A 469 -12.38 -8.03 7.35
C TYR A 469 -12.17 -9.40 8.00
N GLU A 470 -12.51 -10.49 7.30
CA GLU A 470 -12.35 -11.87 7.78
C GLU A 470 -12.43 -12.89 6.63
N TYR A 471 -12.23 -14.17 6.94
CA TYR A 471 -12.50 -15.27 6.02
C TYR A 471 -13.90 -15.83 6.24
N GLU A 472 -14.74 -15.83 5.19
CA GLU A 472 -16.08 -16.43 5.20
C GLU A 472 -16.19 -17.56 4.18
N PRO A 473 -17.22 -18.42 4.28
CA PRO A 473 -17.49 -19.45 3.27
C PRO A 473 -17.62 -18.88 1.87
N PHE A 474 -17.10 -19.60 0.88
CA PHE A 474 -17.15 -19.21 -0.52
C PHE A 474 -18.58 -18.88 -0.99
N LYS A 475 -18.82 -17.66 -1.48
CA LYS A 475 -20.15 -17.12 -1.85
C LYS A 475 -20.56 -17.43 -3.30
N GLY A 476 -19.89 -18.38 -3.97
CA GLY A 476 -20.17 -18.74 -5.36
C GLY A 476 -19.43 -17.85 -6.37
N GLU A 477 -19.58 -18.11 -7.67
CA GLU A 477 -18.84 -17.42 -8.72
C GLU A 477 -19.23 -15.94 -8.83
N VAL A 478 -18.22 -15.09 -9.09
CA VAL A 478 -18.37 -13.69 -9.47
C VAL A 478 -18.11 -13.58 -10.96
N THR A 479 -18.99 -12.93 -11.69
CA THR A 479 -18.84 -12.74 -13.13
C THR A 479 -17.66 -11.80 -13.40
N GLY A 480 -16.69 -12.22 -14.20
CA GLY A 480 -15.58 -11.39 -14.67
C GLY A 480 -16.02 -10.34 -15.70
N ARG A 481 -15.06 -9.82 -16.46
CA ARG A 481 -15.34 -8.88 -17.56
C ARG A 481 -16.33 -9.47 -18.55
N ARG A 482 -17.42 -8.73 -18.85
CA ARG A 482 -18.46 -9.17 -19.78
C ARG A 482 -18.07 -9.06 -21.26
N ARG A 483 -17.12 -8.17 -21.57
CA ARG A 483 -16.71 -7.88 -22.96
C ARG A 483 -15.44 -8.62 -23.30
N GLY A 484 -15.38 -9.12 -24.54
CA GLY A 484 -14.16 -9.69 -25.10
C GLY A 484 -13.11 -8.64 -25.48
N VAL A 485 -12.02 -9.06 -26.06
CA VAL A 485 -10.93 -8.18 -26.50
C VAL A 485 -10.69 -8.26 -28.00
N LEU A 486 -10.12 -7.18 -28.55
CA LEU A 486 -9.58 -7.14 -29.91
C LEU A 486 -8.11 -7.60 -29.85
N ILE A 487 -7.77 -8.67 -30.57
CA ILE A 487 -6.46 -9.31 -30.53
C ILE A 487 -5.75 -9.08 -31.86
N ALA A 488 -4.51 -8.60 -31.85
CA ALA A 488 -3.72 -8.44 -33.06
C ALA A 488 -3.43 -9.80 -33.71
N MET A 489 -3.65 -9.87 -35.03
CA MET A 489 -3.51 -11.09 -35.84
C MET A 489 -2.06 -11.39 -36.20
N GLU A 490 -1.26 -10.36 -36.41
CA GLU A 490 0.09 -10.46 -36.97
C GLU A 490 0.99 -9.34 -36.46
N PRO A 491 2.32 -9.53 -36.47
CA PRO A 491 3.24 -8.46 -36.12
C PRO A 491 3.25 -7.36 -37.20
N GLY A 492 3.48 -6.12 -36.76
CA GLY A 492 3.61 -4.96 -37.66
C GLY A 492 3.29 -3.65 -36.97
N THR A 493 3.13 -2.59 -37.77
CA THR A 493 2.79 -1.25 -37.28
C THR A 493 1.32 -0.95 -37.53
N SER A 494 0.62 -0.45 -36.53
CA SER A 494 -0.80 -0.09 -36.63
C SER A 494 -1.01 1.08 -37.59
N LEU A 495 -2.03 0.99 -38.43
CA LEU A 495 -2.34 2.00 -39.44
C LEU A 495 -3.68 2.68 -39.15
N GLY A 496 -3.75 4.01 -39.29
CA GLY A 496 -4.95 4.79 -39.06
C GLY A 496 -6.17 4.28 -39.84
N TYR A 497 -5.98 3.79 -41.06
CA TYR A 497 -7.05 3.21 -41.88
C TYR A 497 -7.67 1.95 -41.24
N SER A 498 -6.84 1.06 -40.72
CA SER A 498 -7.33 -0.15 -40.03
C SER A 498 -8.01 0.17 -38.73
N LEU A 499 -7.43 1.07 -37.94
CA LEU A 499 -7.99 1.49 -36.66
C LEU A 499 -9.37 2.15 -36.84
N ASN A 500 -9.52 3.01 -37.88
CA ASN A 500 -10.81 3.62 -38.19
C ASN A 500 -11.90 2.61 -38.53
N ASN A 501 -11.54 1.54 -39.22
CA ASN A 501 -12.48 0.45 -39.55
C ASN A 501 -12.83 -0.42 -38.33
N LEU A 502 -12.01 -0.39 -37.28
CA LEU A 502 -12.22 -1.17 -36.06
C LEU A 502 -12.95 -0.40 -34.97
N GLN A 503 -12.96 0.94 -34.98
CA GLN A 503 -13.67 1.77 -33.99
C GLN A 503 -15.15 1.35 -33.78
N PRO A 504 -15.95 1.01 -34.81
CA PRO A 504 -17.33 0.56 -34.61
C PRO A 504 -17.45 -0.78 -33.87
N ARG A 505 -16.34 -1.52 -33.72
CA ARG A 505 -16.32 -2.84 -33.08
C ARG A 505 -15.91 -2.78 -31.62
N GLY A 506 -15.41 -1.62 -31.12
CA GLY A 506 -14.99 -1.50 -29.73
C GLY A 506 -14.14 -0.28 -29.44
N ILE A 507 -13.53 -0.27 -28.27
CA ILE A 507 -12.65 0.80 -27.78
C ILE A 507 -11.22 0.39 -28.04
N LEU A 508 -10.46 1.24 -28.74
CA LEU A 508 -9.05 0.96 -29.05
C LEU A 508 -8.13 1.35 -27.88
N PHE A 509 -7.06 0.57 -27.69
CA PHE A 509 -6.01 0.82 -26.69
C PHE A 509 -4.73 1.35 -27.30
N ILE A 510 -4.64 1.36 -28.63
CA ILE A 510 -3.47 1.83 -29.37
C ILE A 510 -3.89 2.87 -30.41
N GLY A 511 -2.98 3.81 -30.68
CA GLY A 511 -3.07 4.75 -31.77
C GLY A 511 -2.38 4.26 -33.04
N PRO A 512 -2.38 5.05 -34.13
CA PRO A 512 -1.61 4.76 -35.33
C PRO A 512 -0.11 4.87 -35.08
N GLY A 513 0.69 4.06 -35.77
CA GLY A 513 2.15 4.05 -35.65
C GLY A 513 2.70 3.22 -34.49
N VAL A 514 1.85 2.50 -33.75
CA VAL A 514 2.27 1.62 -32.66
C VAL A 514 2.64 0.24 -33.22
N GLU A 515 3.80 -0.27 -32.83
CA GLU A 515 4.21 -1.64 -33.13
C GLU A 515 3.40 -2.65 -32.32
N VAL A 516 2.96 -3.70 -32.98
CA VAL A 516 2.15 -4.79 -32.38
C VAL A 516 2.72 -6.15 -32.77
N TYR A 517 2.37 -7.18 -32.01
CA TYR A 517 2.69 -8.57 -32.30
C TYR A 517 1.44 -9.45 -32.21
N GLU A 518 1.48 -10.66 -32.81
CA GLU A 518 0.39 -11.64 -32.71
C GLU A 518 0.05 -11.95 -31.26
N GLY A 519 -1.23 -11.86 -30.89
CA GLY A 519 -1.70 -12.11 -29.52
C GLY A 519 -1.69 -10.89 -28.60
N MET A 520 -1.16 -9.74 -29.03
CA MET A 520 -1.27 -8.47 -28.28
C MET A 520 -2.73 -7.99 -28.28
N ILE A 521 -3.22 -7.52 -27.13
CA ILE A 521 -4.56 -6.96 -27.00
C ILE A 521 -4.49 -5.48 -27.39
N VAL A 522 -5.27 -5.11 -28.39
CA VAL A 522 -5.26 -3.78 -29.00
C VAL A 522 -6.55 -2.99 -28.80
N GLY A 523 -7.52 -3.60 -28.13
CA GLY A 523 -8.79 -2.95 -27.81
C GLY A 523 -9.77 -3.83 -27.05
N GLU A 524 -10.84 -3.24 -26.53
CA GLU A 524 -12.00 -3.92 -25.95
C GLU A 524 -13.03 -4.15 -27.04
N HIS A 525 -13.55 -5.36 -27.18
CA HIS A 525 -14.60 -5.69 -28.13
C HIS A 525 -15.98 -5.25 -27.58
N SER A 526 -16.86 -4.77 -28.42
CA SER A 526 -18.22 -4.39 -28.02
C SER A 526 -19.14 -5.58 -27.68
N ARG A 527 -18.70 -6.82 -27.97
CA ARG A 527 -19.39 -8.08 -27.66
C ARG A 527 -18.61 -8.89 -26.64
N GLU A 528 -19.24 -9.94 -26.11
CA GLU A 528 -18.65 -10.82 -25.09
C GLU A 528 -17.48 -11.67 -25.58
N ASN A 529 -17.44 -12.01 -26.89
CA ASN A 529 -16.40 -12.86 -27.46
C ASN A 529 -15.17 -12.06 -27.90
N ASP A 530 -14.02 -12.67 -27.81
CA ASP A 530 -12.77 -12.15 -28.37
C ASP A 530 -12.80 -12.11 -29.90
N LEU A 531 -12.14 -11.12 -30.48
CA LEU A 531 -12.06 -10.92 -31.92
C LEU A 531 -10.62 -10.69 -32.38
N VAL A 532 -10.11 -11.59 -33.22
CA VAL A 532 -8.80 -11.42 -33.87
C VAL A 532 -8.94 -10.43 -35.03
N VAL A 533 -8.10 -9.38 -35.01
CA VAL A 533 -8.19 -8.25 -35.94
C VAL A 533 -6.83 -7.93 -36.56
N ASN A 534 -6.86 -7.44 -37.78
CA ASN A 534 -5.65 -6.94 -38.43
C ASN A 534 -5.58 -5.42 -38.35
N VAL A 535 -4.70 -4.90 -37.49
CA VAL A 535 -4.47 -3.45 -37.30
C VAL A 535 -3.40 -2.88 -38.24
N CYS A 536 -2.67 -3.75 -38.97
CA CYS A 536 -1.58 -3.37 -39.83
C CYS A 536 -2.00 -3.26 -41.33
N LYS A 537 -3.27 -3.53 -41.65
CA LYS A 537 -3.76 -3.53 -43.01
C LYS A 537 -3.91 -2.12 -43.58
N GLY A 538 -3.14 -1.82 -44.63
CA GLY A 538 -3.25 -0.58 -45.38
C GLY A 538 -4.48 -0.53 -46.31
N LYS A 539 -4.83 0.67 -46.73
CA LYS A 539 -5.81 0.90 -47.78
C LYS A 539 -5.26 0.34 -49.10
N LYS A 540 -5.97 -0.55 -49.78
CA LYS A 540 -5.59 -1.00 -51.14
C LYS A 540 -5.76 0.22 -52.07
N LEU A 541 -4.66 0.68 -52.66
CA LEU A 541 -4.69 1.69 -53.70
C LEU A 541 -5.27 1.08 -54.96
N THR A 542 -6.44 1.54 -55.39
CA THR A 542 -7.00 1.23 -56.72
C THR A 542 -6.72 2.40 -57.63
N ASN A 543 -6.29 2.14 -58.87
CA ASN A 543 -5.85 3.11 -59.85
C ASN A 543 -6.92 4.07 -60.37
N MET A 544 -8.11 4.11 -59.79
CA MET A 544 -9.22 5.00 -60.15
C MET A 544 -9.72 5.77 -58.95
N ARG A 545 -9.07 6.86 -58.56
CA ARG A 545 -9.66 7.84 -57.67
C ARG A 545 -9.16 9.24 -58.04
N ALA A 546 -10.13 10.17 -58.13
CA ALA A 546 -9.83 11.60 -58.19
C ALA A 546 -9.04 12.01 -56.93
N ALA A 547 -7.90 12.63 -57.16
CA ALA A 547 -7.15 13.30 -56.07
C ALA A 547 -8.05 14.39 -55.46
N GLY A 548 -8.57 14.16 -54.29
CA GLY A 548 -9.36 15.21 -53.59
C GLY A 548 -10.42 14.76 -52.59
N SER A 549 -10.68 13.48 -52.40
CA SER A 549 -11.74 13.04 -51.46
C SER A 549 -11.29 12.03 -50.42
N ASP A 550 -10.11 12.15 -49.86
CA ASP A 550 -9.77 11.42 -48.66
C ASP A 550 -10.23 12.25 -47.45
N ASP A 551 -11.40 11.87 -46.92
CA ASP A 551 -11.85 12.38 -45.63
C ASP A 551 -10.77 12.10 -44.59
N ALA A 552 -10.40 13.10 -43.80
CA ALA A 552 -9.45 12.96 -42.71
C ALA A 552 -9.96 11.88 -41.73
N VAL A 553 -9.14 10.86 -41.51
CA VAL A 553 -9.45 9.78 -40.57
C VAL A 553 -9.58 10.39 -39.17
N LYS A 554 -10.79 10.40 -38.61
CA LYS A 554 -11.03 10.83 -37.23
C LYS A 554 -11.01 9.62 -36.29
N LEU A 555 -9.93 9.47 -35.56
CA LEU A 555 -9.80 8.45 -34.53
C LEU A 555 -10.17 9.03 -33.15
N ALA A 556 -10.94 8.28 -32.38
CA ALA A 556 -11.10 8.55 -30.95
C ALA A 556 -9.75 8.34 -30.25
N PRO A 557 -9.46 9.09 -29.19
CA PRO A 557 -8.27 8.83 -28.37
C PRO A 557 -8.25 7.37 -27.87
N PRO A 558 -7.11 6.68 -27.91
CA PRO A 558 -7.01 5.35 -27.34
C PRO A 558 -7.19 5.40 -25.82
N LYS A 559 -7.76 4.33 -25.25
CA LYS A 559 -7.81 4.17 -23.80
C LYS A 559 -6.40 3.81 -23.31
N GLU A 560 -5.83 4.66 -22.48
CA GLU A 560 -4.53 4.44 -21.86
C GLU A 560 -4.68 3.64 -20.55
N PHE A 561 -3.68 2.81 -20.25
CA PHE A 561 -3.63 2.01 -19.04
C PHE A 561 -2.49 2.45 -18.13
N THR A 562 -2.82 2.75 -16.88
CA THR A 562 -1.84 2.67 -15.79
C THR A 562 -1.61 1.19 -15.44
N LEU A 563 -0.62 0.91 -14.62
CA LEU A 563 -0.33 -0.46 -14.19
C LEU A 563 -1.53 -1.09 -13.46
N GLU A 564 -2.13 -0.34 -12.52
CA GLU A 564 -3.29 -0.77 -11.76
C GLU A 564 -4.49 -1.08 -12.68
N LEU A 565 -4.80 -0.15 -13.59
CA LEU A 565 -5.88 -0.34 -14.55
C LEU A 565 -5.68 -1.57 -15.44
N ALA A 566 -4.42 -1.87 -15.79
CA ALA A 566 -4.07 -3.04 -16.58
C ALA A 566 -4.29 -4.34 -15.79
N LEU A 567 -3.84 -4.39 -14.54
CA LEU A 567 -4.01 -5.54 -13.65
C LEU A 567 -5.48 -5.85 -13.35
N GLU A 568 -6.28 -4.81 -13.13
CA GLU A 568 -7.72 -4.93 -12.91
C GLU A 568 -8.49 -5.38 -14.17
N TYR A 569 -7.99 -5.00 -15.36
CA TYR A 569 -8.68 -5.23 -16.62
C TYR A 569 -8.55 -6.66 -17.15
N ILE A 570 -7.38 -7.28 -17.00
CA ILE A 570 -7.08 -8.59 -17.58
C ILE A 570 -7.90 -9.74 -17.00
N GLU A 571 -8.10 -10.79 -17.80
CA GLU A 571 -8.71 -12.05 -17.40
C GLU A 571 -7.67 -13.17 -17.25
N ASN A 572 -8.10 -14.36 -16.79
CA ASN A 572 -7.20 -15.46 -16.40
C ASN A 572 -6.34 -16.02 -17.56
N ASP A 573 -6.77 -15.81 -18.81
CA ASP A 573 -6.06 -16.20 -20.03
C ASP A 573 -5.21 -15.06 -20.62
N GLU A 574 -5.08 -13.96 -19.87
CA GLU A 574 -4.37 -12.74 -20.28
C GLU A 574 -3.20 -12.43 -19.33
N LEU A 575 -2.24 -11.68 -19.82
CA LEU A 575 -1.09 -11.19 -19.05
C LEU A 575 -0.89 -9.70 -19.31
N VAL A 576 -0.35 -9.00 -18.31
CA VAL A 576 0.22 -7.66 -18.48
C VAL A 576 1.72 -7.80 -18.70
N GLU A 577 2.21 -7.35 -19.84
CA GLU A 577 3.62 -7.18 -20.13
C GLU A 577 4.07 -5.80 -19.62
N ILE A 578 5.04 -5.79 -18.74
CA ILE A 578 5.55 -4.59 -18.06
C ILE A 578 7.01 -4.43 -18.42
N THR A 579 7.34 -3.29 -19.00
CA THR A 579 8.71 -2.88 -19.34
C THR A 579 8.96 -1.47 -18.82
N PRO A 580 10.18 -0.96 -18.78
CA PRO A 580 10.47 0.40 -18.30
C PRO A 580 9.59 1.48 -18.93
N ASN A 581 9.32 1.39 -20.24
CA ASN A 581 8.60 2.43 -20.98
C ASN A 581 7.17 2.03 -21.39
N PHE A 582 6.79 0.75 -21.32
CA PHE A 582 5.51 0.27 -21.85
C PHE A 582 4.77 -0.65 -20.89
N ILE A 583 3.45 -0.52 -20.88
CA ILE A 583 2.50 -1.47 -20.28
C ILE A 583 1.63 -1.97 -21.43
N ARG A 584 1.70 -3.27 -21.73
CA ARG A 584 0.95 -3.91 -22.83
C ARG A 584 0.11 -5.05 -22.30
N LEU A 585 -1.07 -5.19 -22.83
CA LEU A 585 -1.94 -6.33 -22.55
C LEU A 585 -1.76 -7.39 -23.63
N ARG A 586 -1.70 -8.66 -23.26
CA ARG A 586 -1.58 -9.75 -24.22
C ARG A 586 -2.30 -11.01 -23.78
N LYS A 587 -2.60 -11.89 -24.71
CA LYS A 587 -3.02 -13.25 -24.37
C LYS A 587 -1.85 -14.06 -23.81
N LYS A 588 -2.15 -14.97 -22.90
CA LYS A 588 -1.17 -15.92 -22.34
C LYS A 588 -0.55 -16.77 -23.44
N TYR A 589 -1.37 -17.25 -24.38
CA TYR A 589 -0.94 -17.96 -25.58
C TYR A 589 -1.03 -17.01 -26.77
N LEU A 590 0.10 -16.62 -27.34
CA LEU A 590 0.14 -15.64 -28.43
C LEU A 590 -0.45 -16.19 -29.71
N ASN A 591 -0.17 -17.45 -30.05
CA ASN A 591 -0.65 -18.08 -31.28
C ASN A 591 -2.12 -18.47 -31.20
N ALA A 592 -2.90 -18.13 -32.24
CA ALA A 592 -4.33 -18.40 -32.31
C ALA A 592 -4.69 -19.90 -32.25
N ASN A 593 -3.83 -20.79 -32.82
CA ASN A 593 -4.08 -22.22 -32.77
C ASN A 593 -3.84 -22.82 -31.37
N GLU A 594 -2.88 -22.26 -30.62
CA GLU A 594 -2.63 -22.65 -29.23
C GLU A 594 -3.79 -22.25 -28.34
N ARG A 595 -4.32 -21.04 -28.49
CA ARG A 595 -5.51 -20.59 -27.74
C ARG A 595 -6.68 -21.54 -27.94
N LYS A 596 -7.01 -21.89 -29.19
CA LYS A 596 -8.08 -22.84 -29.51
C LYS A 596 -7.85 -24.25 -28.92
N LYS A 597 -6.60 -24.71 -28.85
CA LYS A 597 -6.28 -26.01 -28.23
C LYS A 597 -6.52 -26.00 -26.73
N GLN A 598 -6.28 -24.86 -26.07
CA GLN A 598 -6.51 -24.74 -24.63
C GLN A 598 -8.00 -24.56 -24.30
N GLU A 599 -8.75 -23.78 -25.06
CA GLU A 599 -10.21 -23.66 -24.94
C GLU A 599 -10.92 -25.03 -25.02
N ASN A 600 -10.42 -25.93 -25.88
CA ASN A 600 -10.96 -27.28 -26.02
C ASN A 600 -10.51 -28.27 -24.90
N LYS A 601 -9.59 -27.89 -24.01
CA LYS A 601 -9.13 -28.74 -22.90
C LYS A 601 -9.83 -28.40 -21.57
N ASN A 602 -10.37 -27.19 -21.47
CA ASN A 602 -11.18 -26.71 -20.35
C ASN A 602 -12.67 -26.99 -20.64
#